data_eb3731fbaef12580e4660e7fc1f23fc1
#
_entry.id   eb3731fbaef12580e4660e7fc1f23fc1
#
_cell.length_a   1.000
_cell.length_b   1.000
_cell.length_c   1.000
_cell.angle_alpha   90.00
_cell.angle_beta   90.00
_cell.angle_gamma   90.00
#
_symmetry.space_group_name_H-M   'P 1'
#
loop_
_entity.id
_entity.type
_entity.pdbx_description
1 polymer ?
#
loop_
_entity_poly.entity_id
_entity_poly.type
_entity_poly.pdbx_seq_one_letter_code
_entity_poly.pdbx_strand_id
1 'polypeptide(L)'
;PDAQPIQDVLTLAQCAPDETHKVLALRGFVRMIGISDADDKQMIELYGKAMALAQRADEKKLVLAALPDLPIDEAKAMARECEKDPALATAAKVAVEKIEKAMKQPSRCTASTPDNVQNAVDGNPATRWSTNAAMQGGEWFMLDLGRPRPIKKIVLDAKGSGGDYPRGYEVYVSNRRGDMGPPVVKGEGKGAVTEITVPVRTGRFVKIVQTGRTDGLFWSIHELTVE
;
A
#
# COMPACT_ATOMS: atom_id res chain seq x y z
N PRO A 1 -16.42 1.72 1.10
CA PRO A 1 -16.79 2.47 -0.10
C PRO A 1 -17.26 1.49 -1.15
N ASP A 2 -18.41 1.78 -1.74
CA ASP A 2 -19.12 0.87 -2.61
C ASP A 2 -18.34 0.57 -3.89
N ALA A 3 -18.26 -0.70 -4.29
CA ALA A 3 -17.77 -1.12 -5.60
C ALA A 3 -18.67 -0.61 -6.76
N GLN A 4 -19.85 -0.12 -6.42
CA GLN A 4 -20.86 0.37 -7.36
C GLN A 4 -20.35 1.47 -8.31
N PRO A 5 -19.65 2.53 -7.83
CA PRO A 5 -19.18 3.59 -8.73
C PRO A 5 -18.18 3.11 -9.80
N ILE A 6 -17.33 2.13 -9.49
CA ILE A 6 -16.42 1.55 -10.47
C ILE A 6 -17.18 0.78 -11.54
N GLN A 7 -18.19 0.01 -11.13
CA GLN A 7 -19.03 -0.75 -12.07
C GLN A 7 -19.86 0.15 -12.97
N ASP A 8 -20.35 1.26 -12.45
CA ASP A 8 -21.13 2.25 -13.21
C ASP A 8 -20.27 2.90 -14.31
N VAL A 9 -19.02 3.29 -13.97
CA VAL A 9 -18.08 3.86 -14.95
C VAL A 9 -17.62 2.81 -15.97
N LEU A 10 -17.43 1.55 -15.55
CA LEU A 10 -17.14 0.44 -16.47
C LEU A 10 -18.29 0.27 -17.48
N THR A 11 -19.54 0.27 -17.02
CA THR A 11 -20.74 0.19 -17.87
C THR A 11 -20.80 1.37 -18.83
N LEU A 12 -20.51 2.58 -18.35
CA LEU A 12 -20.46 3.76 -19.21
C LEU A 12 -19.37 3.63 -20.29
N ALA A 13 -18.19 3.11 -19.95
CA ALA A 13 -17.11 2.87 -20.92
C ALA A 13 -17.50 1.84 -22.00
N GLN A 14 -18.34 0.86 -21.65
CA GLN A 14 -18.83 -0.17 -22.56
C GLN A 14 -19.96 0.35 -23.48
N CYS A 15 -20.84 1.18 -22.96
CA CYS A 15 -22.13 1.54 -23.62
C CYS A 15 -22.20 3.00 -24.04
N ALA A 16 -21.12 3.78 -23.96
CA ALA A 16 -21.14 5.20 -24.33
C ALA A 16 -21.51 5.40 -25.81
N PRO A 17 -22.30 6.46 -26.11
CA PRO A 17 -22.88 6.63 -27.44
C PRO A 17 -21.87 7.01 -28.52
N ASP A 18 -20.72 7.56 -28.15
CA ASP A 18 -19.68 7.98 -29.07
C ASP A 18 -18.29 7.76 -28.50
N GLU A 19 -17.27 7.86 -29.37
CA GLU A 19 -15.86 7.61 -29.03
C GLU A 19 -15.30 8.59 -27.98
N THR A 20 -15.75 9.83 -27.97
CA THR A 20 -15.26 10.82 -26.99
C THR A 20 -15.69 10.43 -25.57
N HIS A 21 -16.94 10.04 -25.41
CA HIS A 21 -17.46 9.59 -24.11
C HIS A 21 -16.83 8.26 -23.67
N LYS A 22 -16.57 7.33 -24.62
CA LYS A 22 -15.84 6.07 -24.32
C LYS A 22 -14.44 6.35 -23.77
N VAL A 23 -13.69 7.23 -24.42
CA VAL A 23 -12.32 7.60 -23.98
C VAL A 23 -12.34 8.26 -22.60
N LEU A 24 -13.27 9.18 -22.36
CA LEU A 24 -13.42 9.85 -21.06
C LEU A 24 -13.82 8.86 -19.96
N ALA A 25 -14.74 7.95 -20.25
CA ALA A 25 -15.16 6.92 -19.32
C ALA A 25 -14.01 5.94 -19.01
N LEU A 26 -13.25 5.52 -20.02
CA LEU A 26 -12.06 4.66 -19.81
C LEU A 26 -11.00 5.36 -18.94
N ARG A 27 -10.73 6.65 -19.17
CA ARG A 27 -9.82 7.44 -18.31
C ARG A 27 -10.32 7.50 -16.87
N GLY A 28 -11.62 7.76 -16.70
CA GLY A 28 -12.27 7.76 -15.39
C GLY A 28 -12.16 6.39 -14.71
N PHE A 29 -12.42 5.31 -15.45
CA PHE A 29 -12.33 3.93 -14.96
C PHE A 29 -10.92 3.58 -14.48
N VAL A 30 -9.89 3.82 -15.30
CA VAL A 30 -8.48 3.58 -14.92
C VAL A 30 -8.10 4.37 -13.67
N ARG A 31 -8.51 5.64 -13.58
CA ARG A 31 -8.26 6.46 -12.39
C ARG A 31 -8.95 5.89 -11.14
N MET A 32 -10.20 5.44 -11.28
CA MET A 32 -10.95 4.87 -10.17
C MET A 32 -10.37 3.56 -9.66
N ILE A 33 -9.80 2.72 -10.54
CA ILE A 33 -9.06 1.52 -10.11
C ILE A 33 -7.96 1.91 -9.13
N GLY A 34 -7.14 2.91 -9.46
CA GLY A 34 -5.99 3.31 -8.63
C GLY A 34 -6.34 3.92 -7.27
N ILE A 35 -7.58 4.40 -7.07
CA ILE A 35 -8.05 4.97 -5.80
C ILE A 35 -9.09 4.09 -5.08
N SER A 36 -9.41 2.91 -5.64
CA SER A 36 -10.39 1.98 -5.08
C SER A 36 -9.84 1.23 -3.86
N ASP A 37 -10.75 0.62 -3.11
CA ASP A 37 -10.45 -0.29 -2.00
C ASP A 37 -10.25 -1.75 -2.48
N ALA A 38 -10.12 -1.96 -3.79
CA ALA A 38 -9.88 -3.26 -4.39
C ALA A 38 -8.53 -3.84 -3.94
N ASP A 39 -8.49 -5.14 -3.68
CA ASP A 39 -7.24 -5.85 -3.47
C ASP A 39 -6.45 -6.02 -4.80
N ASP A 40 -5.21 -6.51 -4.70
CA ASP A 40 -4.32 -6.64 -5.86
C ASP A 40 -4.91 -7.51 -6.96
N LYS A 41 -5.59 -8.60 -6.59
CA LYS A 41 -6.25 -9.50 -7.53
C LYS A 41 -7.41 -8.82 -8.24
N GLN A 42 -8.24 -8.11 -7.50
CA GLN A 42 -9.34 -7.34 -8.06
C GLN A 42 -8.83 -6.20 -8.96
N MET A 43 -7.76 -5.50 -8.54
CA MET A 43 -7.16 -4.43 -9.34
C MET A 43 -6.63 -4.94 -10.68
N ILE A 44 -5.91 -6.07 -10.71
CA ILE A 44 -5.39 -6.60 -11.97
C ILE A 44 -6.51 -7.09 -12.90
N GLU A 45 -7.58 -7.66 -12.37
CA GLU A 45 -8.77 -8.01 -13.14
C GLU A 45 -9.44 -6.77 -13.77
N LEU A 46 -9.53 -5.66 -13.01
CA LEU A 46 -10.09 -4.39 -13.49
C LEU A 46 -9.18 -3.76 -14.57
N TYR A 47 -7.86 -3.78 -14.39
CA TYR A 47 -6.93 -3.34 -15.44
C TYR A 47 -7.00 -4.22 -16.71
N GLY A 48 -7.24 -5.53 -16.55
CA GLY A 48 -7.51 -6.43 -17.66
C GLY A 48 -8.75 -6.02 -18.45
N LYS A 49 -9.84 -5.67 -17.76
CA LYS A 49 -11.06 -5.14 -18.38
C LYS A 49 -10.81 -3.80 -19.07
N ALA A 50 -10.04 -2.89 -18.45
CA ALA A 50 -9.67 -1.62 -19.06
C ALA A 50 -8.86 -1.83 -20.35
N MET A 51 -7.89 -2.77 -20.33
CA MET A 51 -7.09 -3.10 -21.50
C MET A 51 -7.92 -3.69 -22.64
N ALA A 52 -8.89 -4.54 -22.33
CA ALA A 52 -9.81 -5.12 -23.30
C ALA A 52 -10.76 -4.09 -23.93
N LEU A 53 -11.18 -3.07 -23.17
CA LEU A 53 -12.00 -1.97 -23.66
C LEU A 53 -11.24 -0.98 -24.53
N ALA A 54 -9.93 -0.84 -24.29
CA ALA A 54 -9.07 0.08 -25.04
C ALA A 54 -8.90 -0.41 -26.48
N GLN A 55 -9.42 0.33 -27.44
CA GLN A 55 -9.38 0.00 -28.86
C GLN A 55 -8.15 0.60 -29.55
N ARG A 56 -7.73 1.81 -29.13
CA ARG A 56 -6.63 2.55 -29.75
C ARG A 56 -5.34 2.41 -28.93
N ALA A 57 -4.21 2.56 -29.60
CA ALA A 57 -2.90 2.48 -28.95
C ALA A 57 -2.77 3.49 -27.77
N ASP A 58 -3.29 4.72 -27.92
CA ASP A 58 -3.21 5.74 -26.87
C ASP A 58 -4.04 5.40 -25.63
N GLU A 59 -5.14 4.70 -25.81
CA GLU A 59 -5.97 4.19 -24.70
C GLU A 59 -5.25 3.06 -23.95
N LYS A 60 -4.63 2.13 -24.68
CA LYS A 60 -3.80 1.07 -24.08
C LYS A 60 -2.59 1.64 -23.35
N LYS A 61 -1.95 2.68 -23.90
CA LYS A 61 -0.86 3.40 -23.23
C LYS A 61 -1.31 4.04 -21.90
N LEU A 62 -2.56 4.50 -21.83
CA LEU A 62 -3.12 5.02 -20.59
C LEU A 62 -3.20 3.94 -19.50
N VAL A 63 -3.65 2.73 -19.85
CA VAL A 63 -3.67 1.58 -18.92
C VAL A 63 -2.25 1.19 -18.53
N LEU A 64 -1.33 1.07 -19.48
CA LEU A 64 0.08 0.78 -19.23
C LEU A 64 0.73 1.79 -18.28
N ALA A 65 0.38 3.08 -18.39
CA ALA A 65 0.90 4.11 -17.51
C ALA A 65 0.43 3.98 -16.06
N ALA A 66 -0.71 3.33 -15.82
CA ALA A 66 -1.27 3.11 -14.48
C ALA A 66 -0.78 1.80 -13.82
N LEU A 67 -0.35 0.79 -14.61
CA LEU A 67 0.13 -0.50 -14.07
C LEU A 67 1.26 -0.39 -13.05
N PRO A 68 2.22 0.56 -13.13
CA PRO A 68 3.26 0.73 -12.10
C PRO A 68 2.74 1.04 -10.68
N ASP A 69 1.50 1.49 -10.54
CA ASP A 69 0.86 1.70 -9.24
C ASP A 69 0.44 0.36 -8.59
N LEU A 70 0.51 -0.74 -9.34
CA LEU A 70 0.27 -2.11 -8.89
C LEU A 70 1.53 -2.97 -9.12
N PRO A 71 2.57 -2.88 -8.27
CA PRO A 71 3.85 -3.56 -8.46
C PRO A 71 3.78 -5.04 -8.07
N ILE A 72 3.10 -5.84 -8.90
CA ILE A 72 2.96 -7.29 -8.77
C ILE A 72 3.39 -7.98 -10.08
N ASP A 73 3.67 -9.29 -10.02
CA ASP A 73 4.12 -10.05 -11.18
C ASP A 73 3.07 -10.12 -12.29
N GLU A 74 1.79 -10.16 -11.98
CA GLU A 74 0.70 -10.17 -12.93
C GLU A 74 0.62 -8.84 -13.72
N ALA A 75 0.81 -7.69 -13.06
CA ALA A 75 0.86 -6.39 -13.73
C ALA A 75 2.07 -6.29 -14.66
N LYS A 76 3.22 -6.82 -14.22
CA LYS A 76 4.43 -6.92 -15.03
C LYS A 76 4.19 -7.83 -16.26
N ALA A 77 3.55 -8.97 -16.07
CA ALA A 77 3.22 -9.90 -17.17
C ALA A 77 2.28 -9.24 -18.20
N MET A 78 1.24 -8.52 -17.73
CA MET A 78 0.33 -7.77 -18.60
C MET A 78 1.07 -6.70 -19.42
N ALA A 79 1.98 -5.95 -18.80
CA ALA A 79 2.80 -4.96 -19.51
C ALA A 79 3.72 -5.63 -20.55
N ARG A 80 4.38 -6.76 -20.21
CA ARG A 80 5.26 -7.50 -21.13
C ARG A 80 4.51 -8.05 -22.34
N GLU A 81 3.28 -8.48 -22.19
CA GLU A 81 2.48 -8.95 -23.32
C GLU A 81 2.28 -7.83 -24.35
N CYS A 82 2.14 -6.58 -23.91
CA CYS A 82 2.01 -5.42 -24.77
C CYS A 82 3.31 -5.05 -25.51
N GLU A 83 4.48 -5.58 -25.11
CA GLU A 83 5.74 -5.34 -25.84
C GLU A 83 5.75 -5.96 -27.26
N LYS A 84 4.88 -6.94 -27.50
CA LYS A 84 4.72 -7.59 -28.80
C LYS A 84 4.07 -6.68 -29.86
N ASP A 85 3.34 -5.65 -29.42
CA ASP A 85 2.72 -4.66 -30.30
C ASP A 85 3.70 -3.49 -30.53
N PRO A 86 4.18 -3.25 -31.77
CA PRO A 86 5.10 -2.14 -32.05
C PRO A 86 4.61 -0.76 -31.61
N ALA A 87 3.29 -0.53 -31.64
CA ALA A 87 2.67 0.73 -31.23
C ALA A 87 2.70 0.95 -29.71
N LEU A 88 2.86 -0.13 -28.92
CA LEU A 88 2.86 -0.15 -27.47
C LEU A 88 4.23 -0.44 -26.86
N ALA A 89 5.16 -1.03 -27.63
CA ALA A 89 6.42 -1.60 -27.14
C ALA A 89 7.21 -0.63 -26.23
N THR A 90 7.33 0.63 -26.63
CA THR A 90 8.05 1.63 -25.82
C THR A 90 7.34 1.91 -24.50
N ALA A 91 6.01 2.11 -24.51
CA ALA A 91 5.23 2.37 -23.29
C ALA A 91 5.22 1.14 -22.37
N ALA A 92 5.15 -0.07 -22.94
CA ALA A 92 5.18 -1.33 -22.22
C ALA A 92 6.53 -1.55 -21.51
N LYS A 93 7.67 -1.32 -22.18
CA LYS A 93 9.01 -1.38 -21.56
C LYS A 93 9.14 -0.42 -20.38
N VAL A 94 8.69 0.82 -20.56
CA VAL A 94 8.70 1.83 -19.48
C VAL A 94 7.83 1.38 -18.30
N ALA A 95 6.66 0.78 -18.56
CA ALA A 95 5.81 0.25 -17.50
C ALA A 95 6.49 -0.91 -16.77
N VAL A 96 7.09 -1.88 -17.47
CA VAL A 96 7.82 -3.00 -16.87
C VAL A 96 8.97 -2.51 -15.98
N GLU A 97 9.81 -1.60 -16.48
CA GLU A 97 10.92 -1.03 -15.71
C GLU A 97 10.44 -0.33 -14.41
N LYS A 98 9.35 0.44 -14.50
CA LYS A 98 8.77 1.11 -13.34
C LYS A 98 8.18 0.12 -12.34
N ILE A 99 7.49 -0.93 -12.81
CA ILE A 99 6.95 -2.00 -11.95
C ILE A 99 8.12 -2.70 -11.23
N GLU A 100 9.15 -3.13 -11.96
CA GLU A 100 10.30 -3.81 -11.38
C GLU A 100 11.05 -2.94 -10.37
N LYS A 101 11.17 -1.65 -10.65
CA LYS A 101 11.73 -0.68 -9.71
C LYS A 101 10.87 -0.56 -8.44
N ALA A 102 9.55 -0.48 -8.59
CA ALA A 102 8.61 -0.38 -7.48
C ALA A 102 8.58 -1.67 -6.64
N MET A 103 8.69 -2.85 -7.27
CA MET A 103 8.80 -4.15 -6.57
C MET A 103 10.09 -4.26 -5.73
N LYS A 104 11.17 -3.61 -6.16
CA LYS A 104 12.47 -3.60 -5.45
C LYS A 104 12.57 -2.49 -4.41
N GLN A 105 11.64 -1.52 -4.39
CA GLN A 105 11.69 -0.45 -3.40
C GLN A 105 11.22 -1.00 -2.05
N PRO A 106 12.09 -0.98 -1.02
CA PRO A 106 11.66 -1.32 0.32
C PRO A 106 10.59 -0.33 0.77
N SER A 107 9.63 -0.81 1.55
CA SER A 107 8.67 0.06 2.24
C SER A 107 9.43 1.19 2.93
N ARG A 108 8.99 2.44 2.72
CA ARG A 108 9.67 3.59 3.32
C ARG A 108 9.19 3.75 4.75
N CYS A 109 10.10 3.56 5.70
CA CYS A 109 9.82 3.78 7.10
C CYS A 109 10.30 5.14 7.57
N THR A 110 9.56 5.74 8.48
CA THR A 110 9.98 6.90 9.28
C THR A 110 9.50 6.71 10.70
N ALA A 111 10.22 7.25 11.66
CA ALA A 111 9.87 7.12 13.06
C ALA A 111 10.31 8.34 13.89
N SER A 112 9.85 8.42 15.13
CA SER A 112 10.31 9.43 16.10
C SER A 112 11.81 9.35 16.37
N THR A 113 12.39 8.14 16.31
CA THR A 113 13.84 7.90 16.30
C THR A 113 14.22 7.48 14.89
N PRO A 114 14.96 8.29 14.11
CA PRO A 114 15.16 8.06 12.69
C PRO A 114 16.15 6.95 12.34
N ASP A 115 16.97 6.52 13.33
CA ASP A 115 18.03 5.54 13.10
C ASP A 115 17.45 4.13 12.86
N ASN A 116 18.02 3.43 11.89
CA ASN A 116 17.74 2.02 11.60
C ASN A 116 16.25 1.69 11.32
N VAL A 117 15.47 2.65 10.87
CA VAL A 117 14.01 2.46 10.63
C VAL A 117 13.70 1.32 9.65
N GLN A 118 14.61 1.03 8.70
CA GLN A 118 14.40 -0.04 7.73
C GLN A 118 14.54 -1.44 8.35
N ASN A 119 15.23 -1.57 9.48
CA ASN A 119 15.37 -2.83 10.19
C ASN A 119 14.03 -3.42 10.66
N ALA A 120 12.99 -2.59 10.76
CA ALA A 120 11.64 -3.06 11.12
C ALA A 120 10.90 -3.76 9.97
N VAL A 121 11.46 -3.77 8.75
CA VAL A 121 10.81 -4.33 7.54
C VAL A 121 11.83 -4.94 6.57
N ASP A 122 13.01 -5.33 7.05
CA ASP A 122 14.09 -5.87 6.20
C ASP A 122 14.04 -7.40 6.05
N GLY A 123 13.09 -8.07 6.71
CA GLY A 123 12.93 -9.52 6.71
C GLY A 123 13.97 -10.24 7.58
N ASN A 124 14.71 -9.50 8.42
CA ASN A 124 15.75 -10.07 9.28
C ASN A 124 15.41 -9.86 10.77
N PRO A 125 14.86 -10.85 11.47
CA PRO A 125 14.48 -10.72 12.87
C PRO A 125 15.66 -10.51 13.84
N ALA A 126 16.90 -10.59 13.36
CA ALA A 126 18.09 -10.28 14.17
C ALA A 126 18.39 -8.77 14.24
N THR A 127 17.87 -7.99 13.31
CA THR A 127 17.95 -6.52 13.30
C THR A 127 16.73 -5.92 13.95
N ARG A 128 16.78 -4.63 14.31
CA ARG A 128 15.62 -3.93 14.86
C ARG A 128 15.70 -2.42 14.67
N TRP A 129 14.55 -1.79 14.63
CA TRP A 129 14.38 -0.41 15.02
C TRP A 129 14.09 -0.32 16.53
N SER A 130 14.54 0.74 17.20
CA SER A 130 14.29 0.97 18.62
C SER A 130 14.22 2.47 18.94
N THR A 131 13.43 2.83 19.94
CA THR A 131 13.43 4.19 20.49
C THR A 131 14.72 4.55 21.22
N ASN A 132 15.54 3.55 21.60
CA ASN A 132 16.78 3.70 22.36
C ASN A 132 16.62 4.49 23.66
N ALA A 133 15.40 4.64 24.14
CA ALA A 133 15.02 5.32 25.39
C ALA A 133 13.78 4.64 25.98
N ALA A 134 13.60 4.77 27.28
CA ALA A 134 12.41 4.27 27.96
C ALA A 134 11.14 4.90 27.38
N MET A 135 10.09 4.08 27.18
CA MET A 135 8.81 4.52 26.64
C MET A 135 8.17 5.60 27.53
N GLN A 136 7.90 6.76 26.96
CA GLN A 136 7.24 7.89 27.63
C GLN A 136 5.82 8.14 27.09
N GLY A 137 5.47 7.53 25.97
CA GLY A 137 4.25 7.78 25.22
C GLY A 137 4.41 8.92 24.23
N GLY A 138 3.91 8.69 23.00
CA GLY A 138 4.02 9.61 21.89
C GLY A 138 5.10 9.23 20.88
N GLU A 139 5.94 8.23 21.16
CA GLU A 139 6.85 7.65 20.18
C GLU A 139 6.05 7.02 19.06
N TRP A 140 6.52 7.17 17.83
CA TRP A 140 5.77 6.70 16.68
C TRP A 140 6.67 6.04 15.63
N PHE A 141 6.05 5.12 14.90
CA PHE A 141 6.60 4.49 13.69
C PHE A 141 5.59 4.58 12.56
N MET A 142 6.03 4.92 11.36
CA MET A 142 5.17 5.03 10.18
C MET A 142 5.76 4.28 9.00
N LEU A 143 4.92 3.45 8.37
CA LEU A 143 5.19 2.69 7.18
C LEU A 143 4.46 3.32 5.99
N ASP A 144 5.17 3.58 4.89
CA ASP A 144 4.61 3.91 3.58
C ASP A 144 4.56 2.64 2.75
N LEU A 145 3.37 2.15 2.46
CA LEU A 145 3.12 0.94 1.68
C LEU A 145 3.32 1.16 0.16
N GLY A 146 3.73 2.38 -0.23
CA GLY A 146 3.94 2.77 -1.63
C GLY A 146 2.65 3.10 -2.38
N ARG A 147 1.54 2.45 -2.05
CA ARG A 147 0.20 2.66 -2.62
C ARG A 147 -0.89 2.34 -1.61
N PRO A 148 -2.13 2.83 -1.82
CA PRO A 148 -3.27 2.38 -1.04
C PRO A 148 -3.52 0.88 -1.19
N ARG A 149 -3.76 0.19 -0.08
CA ARG A 149 -4.20 -1.22 -0.06
C ARG A 149 -5.06 -1.49 1.17
N PRO A 150 -5.94 -2.51 1.12
CA PRO A 150 -6.70 -2.94 2.28
C PRO A 150 -5.77 -3.39 3.40
N ILE A 151 -6.06 -2.97 4.62
CA ILE A 151 -5.32 -3.32 5.83
C ILE A 151 -6.31 -3.96 6.79
N LYS A 152 -6.00 -5.18 7.21
CA LYS A 152 -6.84 -6.00 8.11
C LYS A 152 -6.13 -6.34 9.40
N LYS A 153 -4.81 -6.50 9.33
CA LYS A 153 -3.99 -6.91 10.47
C LYS A 153 -2.61 -6.25 10.41
N ILE A 154 -2.08 -5.90 11.57
CA ILE A 154 -0.71 -5.44 11.75
C ILE A 154 -0.06 -6.31 12.81
N VAL A 155 1.15 -6.78 12.57
CA VAL A 155 1.94 -7.55 13.53
C VAL A 155 3.22 -6.79 13.82
N LEU A 156 3.46 -6.52 15.10
CA LEU A 156 4.72 -6.00 15.62
C LEU A 156 5.46 -7.14 16.32
N ASP A 157 6.57 -7.56 15.79
CA ASP A 157 7.43 -8.58 16.39
C ASP A 157 8.60 -7.89 17.12
N ALA A 158 8.70 -8.10 18.42
CA ALA A 158 9.79 -7.67 19.29
C ALA A 158 10.47 -8.87 20.00
N LYS A 159 10.35 -10.10 19.46
CA LYS A 159 10.86 -11.32 20.12
C LYS A 159 12.34 -11.27 20.46
N GLY A 160 13.17 -10.63 19.62
CA GLY A 160 14.59 -10.45 19.88
C GLY A 160 14.90 -9.54 21.09
N SER A 161 13.89 -8.77 21.56
CA SER A 161 13.95 -7.85 22.70
C SER A 161 12.67 -7.99 23.52
N GLY A 162 12.42 -9.14 24.08
CA GLY A 162 11.13 -9.61 24.59
C GLY A 162 10.33 -8.69 25.51
N GLY A 163 10.98 -7.70 26.16
CA GLY A 163 10.32 -6.67 26.96
C GLY A 163 9.92 -5.40 26.21
N ASP A 164 10.37 -5.21 24.98
CA ASP A 164 10.33 -3.95 24.24
C ASP A 164 9.06 -3.78 23.37
N TYR A 165 7.96 -4.40 23.72
CA TYR A 165 6.68 -4.24 23.04
C TYR A 165 5.93 -2.99 23.51
N PRO A 166 5.04 -2.38 22.69
CA PRO A 166 4.29 -1.19 23.08
C PRO A 166 3.30 -1.50 24.23
N ARG A 167 3.30 -0.69 25.29
CA ARG A 167 2.39 -0.87 26.43
C ARG A 167 0.99 -0.39 26.12
N GLY A 168 0.87 0.62 25.30
CA GLY A 168 -0.36 1.08 24.69
C GLY A 168 -0.07 1.51 23.27
N TYR A 169 -1.05 1.44 22.40
CA TYR A 169 -0.88 1.90 21.02
C TYR A 169 -2.13 2.55 20.44
N GLU A 170 -1.90 3.45 19.51
CA GLU A 170 -2.89 3.97 18.59
C GLU A 170 -2.41 3.70 17.15
N VAL A 171 -3.31 3.21 16.30
CA VAL A 171 -3.04 2.96 14.88
C VAL A 171 -3.81 3.95 14.03
N TYR A 172 -3.14 4.52 13.05
CA TYR A 172 -3.68 5.45 12.07
C TYR A 172 -3.44 4.90 10.67
N VAL A 173 -4.44 5.01 9.81
CA VAL A 173 -4.38 4.57 8.41
C VAL A 173 -4.90 5.71 7.53
N SER A 174 -4.10 6.16 6.56
CA SER A 174 -4.45 7.27 5.67
C SER A 174 -3.83 7.12 4.29
N ASN A 175 -4.42 7.79 3.31
CA ASN A 175 -3.83 8.00 1.98
C ASN A 175 -2.97 9.27 1.90
N ARG A 176 -2.93 10.06 2.96
CA ARG A 176 -2.18 11.31 3.06
C ARG A 176 -1.21 11.27 4.24
N ARG A 177 0.07 11.41 3.96
CA ARG A 177 1.12 11.37 5.01
C ARG A 177 0.96 12.45 6.08
N GLY A 178 0.52 13.63 5.71
CA GLY A 178 0.39 14.80 6.61
C GLY A 178 -0.96 14.89 7.33
N ASP A 179 -1.93 14.07 6.96
CA ASP A 179 -3.27 14.06 7.52
C ASP A 179 -3.70 12.60 7.79
N MET A 180 -3.45 12.15 8.99
CA MET A 180 -3.74 10.77 9.41
C MET A 180 -5.17 10.59 9.94
N GLY A 181 -5.90 11.69 10.18
CA GLY A 181 -7.23 11.62 10.82
C GLY A 181 -7.19 11.02 12.23
N PRO A 182 -8.34 10.58 12.77
CA PRO A 182 -8.40 9.92 14.06
C PRO A 182 -7.81 8.50 13.99
N PRO A 183 -7.35 7.93 15.13
CA PRO A 183 -6.90 6.55 15.18
C PRO A 183 -8.03 5.58 14.81
N VAL A 184 -7.70 4.58 14.00
CA VAL A 184 -8.65 3.54 13.56
C VAL A 184 -8.79 2.42 14.59
N VAL A 185 -7.75 2.24 15.43
CA VAL A 185 -7.72 1.25 16.51
C VAL A 185 -6.84 1.79 17.65
N LYS A 186 -7.21 1.46 18.89
CA LYS A 186 -6.42 1.67 20.11
C LYS A 186 -6.37 0.36 20.89
N GLY A 187 -5.28 0.11 21.59
CA GLY A 187 -5.13 -1.09 22.39
C GLY A 187 -3.85 -1.11 23.21
N GLU A 188 -3.56 -2.28 23.76
CA GLU A 188 -2.36 -2.54 24.58
C GLU A 188 -1.62 -3.74 24.01
N GLY A 189 -0.29 -3.66 23.96
CA GLY A 189 0.55 -4.82 23.72
C GLY A 189 0.61 -5.70 24.97
N LYS A 190 0.52 -7.00 24.77
CA LYS A 190 0.50 -8.00 25.87
C LYS A 190 1.74 -8.90 25.89
N GLY A 191 2.67 -8.69 24.99
CA GLY A 191 3.89 -9.49 24.88
C GLY A 191 4.74 -9.13 23.64
N ALA A 192 5.82 -9.84 23.47
CA ALA A 192 6.80 -9.60 22.42
C ALA A 192 6.23 -9.62 20.99
N VAL A 193 5.11 -10.28 20.77
CA VAL A 193 4.34 -10.19 19.52
C VAL A 193 3.03 -9.48 19.82
N THR A 194 2.85 -8.32 19.20
CA THR A 194 1.61 -7.55 19.30
C THR A 194 0.86 -7.66 17.99
N GLU A 195 -0.23 -8.43 17.98
CA GLU A 195 -1.13 -8.55 16.86
C GLU A 195 -2.28 -7.56 16.98
N ILE A 196 -2.50 -6.76 15.96
CA ILE A 196 -3.49 -5.68 15.93
C ILE A 196 -4.46 -5.95 14.78
N THR A 197 -5.70 -6.31 15.11
CA THR A 197 -6.78 -6.38 14.12
C THR A 197 -7.27 -4.96 13.82
N VAL A 198 -7.27 -4.60 12.57
CA VAL A 198 -7.74 -3.30 12.10
C VAL A 198 -9.11 -3.48 11.44
N PRO A 199 -10.12 -2.66 11.77
CA PRO A 199 -11.32 -2.62 10.93
C PRO A 199 -10.89 -2.36 9.48
N VAL A 200 -11.32 -3.22 8.54
CA VAL A 200 -10.84 -3.18 7.14
C VAL A 200 -10.85 -1.75 6.63
N ARG A 201 -9.69 -1.23 6.30
CA ARG A 201 -9.52 0.14 5.85
C ARG A 201 -8.41 0.22 4.81
N THR A 202 -8.70 0.88 3.70
CA THR A 202 -7.71 1.11 2.65
C THR A 202 -6.87 2.33 2.96
N GLY A 203 -5.55 2.19 2.89
CA GLY A 203 -4.62 3.28 3.09
C GLY A 203 -3.22 2.95 2.59
N ARG A 204 -2.47 4.00 2.27
CA ARG A 204 -1.07 3.94 1.89
C ARG A 204 -0.14 4.06 3.11
N PHE A 205 -0.51 4.87 4.09
CA PHE A 205 0.31 5.13 5.26
C PHE A 205 -0.29 4.48 6.49
N VAL A 206 0.52 3.70 7.20
CA VAL A 206 0.20 3.13 8.50
C VAL A 206 1.11 3.77 9.52
N LYS A 207 0.53 4.49 10.49
CA LYS A 207 1.28 5.06 11.60
C LYS A 207 0.84 4.40 12.90
N ILE A 208 1.80 3.99 13.70
CA ILE A 208 1.58 3.43 15.03
C ILE A 208 2.21 4.39 16.02
N VAL A 209 1.45 4.81 17.00
CA VAL A 209 1.91 5.65 18.13
C VAL A 209 1.88 4.79 19.38
N GLN A 210 3.01 4.66 20.04
CA GLN A 210 3.13 4.04 21.35
C GLN A 210 2.64 5.04 22.40
N THR A 211 1.69 4.65 23.26
CA THR A 211 1.02 5.55 24.21
C THR A 211 1.25 5.20 25.69
N GLY A 212 1.88 4.05 25.95
CA GLY A 212 2.15 3.62 27.33
C GLY A 212 3.48 4.17 27.88
N ARG A 213 3.78 3.85 29.14
CA ARG A 213 5.02 4.23 29.83
C ARG A 213 5.67 3.03 30.46
N THR A 214 7.00 3.03 30.52
CA THR A 214 7.78 2.07 31.29
C THR A 214 9.06 2.71 31.81
N ASP A 215 9.53 2.22 32.92
CA ASP A 215 10.84 2.56 33.46
C ASP A 215 11.88 1.57 32.91
N GLY A 216 12.74 2.03 32.01
CA GLY A 216 13.89 1.27 31.53
C GLY A 216 13.66 0.34 30.33
N LEU A 217 12.43 0.16 29.84
CA LEU A 217 12.17 -0.62 28.62
C LEU A 217 11.94 0.31 27.41
N PHE A 218 12.50 -0.09 26.27
CA PHE A 218 12.37 0.62 25.00
C PHE A 218 11.13 0.14 24.26
N TRP A 219 10.76 0.82 23.20
CA TRP A 219 9.91 0.25 22.16
C TRP A 219 10.80 -0.16 20.99
N SER A 220 10.78 -1.43 20.68
CA SER A 220 11.55 -1.99 19.57
C SER A 220 10.62 -2.74 18.61
N ILE A 221 10.97 -2.72 17.33
CA ILE A 221 10.32 -3.50 16.27
C ILE A 221 11.43 -4.24 15.53
N HIS A 222 11.43 -5.56 15.61
CA HIS A 222 12.30 -6.42 14.84
C HIS A 222 11.70 -6.67 13.46
N GLU A 223 10.37 -6.92 13.41
CA GLU A 223 9.63 -7.03 12.16
C GLU A 223 8.23 -6.43 12.30
N LEU A 224 7.83 -5.68 11.29
CA LEU A 224 6.49 -5.13 11.11
C LEU A 224 5.86 -5.76 9.86
N THR A 225 4.75 -6.45 10.04
CA THR A 225 3.96 -7.00 8.92
C THR A 225 2.59 -6.31 8.86
N VAL A 226 2.12 -6.03 7.65
CA VAL A 226 0.80 -5.45 7.37
C VAL A 226 0.09 -6.34 6.35
N GLU A 227 -1.11 -6.84 6.74
CA GLU A 227 -1.97 -7.75 5.97
C GLU A 227 -3.32 -7.10 5.66
#